data_133f14a04ca2b8cdd894b170a5c53bd9
#
_entry.id   133f14a04ca2b8cdd894b170a5c53bd9
#
_cell.length_a   1.000
_cell.length_b   1.000
_cell.length_c   1.000
_cell.angle_alpha   90.00
_cell.angle_beta   90.00
_cell.angle_gamma   90.00
#
_symmetry.space_group_name_H-M   'P 1'
#
loop_
_entity.id
_entity.type
_entity.pdbx_description
1 polymer ?
#
loop_
_entity_poly.entity_id
_entity_poly.type
_entity_poly.pdbx_seq_one_letter_code
_entity_poly.pdbx_strand_id
1 'polypeptide(L)'
;ARGCWSQTEALGADGWHASDVTEEADATVFTLWRGDIEQGRVRLPLAGEHNRANAIAAIVAAEHIGITPAESIEALAAFQGVRRRLEVRGTVGGVTVIDDFAHHPTAIATTIAGLRARMQAGSHPGGRLLAVLEPRSNTMRTGTLKAQLPGSLQDADLVFCYAGGIDWDAQTALA
;
A
#
# COMPACT_ATOMS: atom_id res chain seq x y z
N ALA A 1 -7.16 24.97 4.82
CA ALA A 1 -7.66 24.05 5.84
C ALA A 1 -8.29 24.85 6.97
N ARG A 2 -9.62 24.73 7.19
CA ARG A 2 -10.30 25.43 8.31
C ARG A 2 -9.83 24.83 9.63
N GLY A 3 -9.27 25.64 10.53
CA GLY A 3 -8.82 25.22 11.87
C GLY A 3 -7.35 24.77 11.96
N CYS A 4 -6.57 24.91 10.91
CA CYS A 4 -5.12 24.71 10.98
C CYS A 4 -4.41 26.03 11.28
N TRP A 5 -3.61 26.07 12.32
CA TRP A 5 -2.86 27.25 12.75
C TRP A 5 -1.45 27.30 12.15
N SER A 6 -1.01 26.20 11.55
CA SER A 6 0.30 26.07 10.89
C SER A 6 0.17 26.23 9.38
N GLN A 7 1.27 26.55 8.73
CA GLN A 7 1.37 26.48 7.27
C GLN A 7 1.05 25.05 6.81
N THR A 8 0.25 24.91 5.74
CA THR A 8 -0.15 23.62 5.20
C THR A 8 0.30 23.49 3.77
N GLU A 9 0.75 22.31 3.41
CA GLU A 9 1.00 21.91 2.02
C GLU A 9 -0.14 21.04 1.52
N ALA A 10 -0.58 21.27 0.28
CA ALA A 10 -1.63 20.45 -0.35
C ALA A 10 -1.04 19.24 -1.04
N LEU A 11 -1.64 18.06 -0.79
CA LEU A 11 -1.40 16.87 -1.59
C LEU A 11 -2.59 16.70 -2.54
N GLY A 12 -2.33 16.56 -3.85
CA GLY A 12 -3.35 16.46 -4.90
C GLY A 12 -3.10 17.44 -6.04
N ALA A 13 -4.04 17.52 -6.98
CA ALA A 13 -3.86 18.23 -8.26
C ALA A 13 -3.38 19.69 -8.15
N ASP A 14 -3.82 20.41 -7.11
CA ASP A 14 -3.44 21.82 -6.89
C ASP A 14 -2.14 21.99 -6.07
N GLY A 15 -1.48 20.90 -5.72
CA GLY A 15 -0.27 20.90 -4.91
C GLY A 15 0.73 19.84 -5.34
N TRP A 16 1.23 19.04 -4.38
CA TRP A 16 2.12 17.93 -4.68
C TRP A 16 1.34 16.74 -5.21
N HIS A 17 1.69 16.27 -6.41
CA HIS A 17 1.00 15.16 -7.05
C HIS A 17 1.92 14.32 -7.93
N ALA A 18 1.40 13.17 -8.38
CA ALA A 18 2.09 12.26 -9.29
C ALA A 18 1.38 12.22 -10.65
N SER A 19 2.15 12.12 -11.73
CA SER A 19 1.68 11.73 -13.07
C SER A 19 2.50 10.56 -13.62
N ASP A 20 2.11 10.06 -14.79
CA ASP A 20 2.82 9.00 -15.53
C ASP A 20 3.18 7.78 -14.67
N VAL A 21 2.21 7.36 -13.86
CA VAL A 21 2.36 6.27 -12.91
C VAL A 21 2.43 4.94 -13.65
N THR A 22 3.50 4.18 -13.40
CA THR A 22 3.71 2.84 -13.95
C THR A 22 4.05 1.88 -12.82
N GLU A 23 3.32 0.77 -12.73
CA GLU A 23 3.65 -0.34 -11.83
C GLU A 23 4.62 -1.29 -12.53
N GLU A 24 5.83 -1.40 -12.03
CA GLU A 24 6.83 -2.36 -12.46
C GLU A 24 6.80 -3.61 -11.56
N ALA A 25 7.52 -4.65 -11.93
CA ALA A 25 7.55 -5.90 -11.15
C ALA A 25 8.04 -5.70 -9.70
N ASP A 26 8.93 -4.75 -9.48
CA ASP A 26 9.60 -4.49 -8.19
C ASP A 26 9.46 -3.04 -7.69
N ALA A 27 8.76 -2.17 -8.43
CA ALA A 27 8.62 -0.76 -8.06
C ALA A 27 7.36 -0.11 -8.66
N THR A 28 6.94 0.99 -8.04
CA THR A 28 6.07 1.99 -8.67
C THR A 28 6.94 3.15 -9.14
N VAL A 29 6.81 3.54 -10.40
CA VAL A 29 7.54 4.66 -11.00
C VAL A 29 6.55 5.76 -11.36
N PHE A 30 6.87 7.01 -11.04
CA PHE A 30 6.00 8.15 -11.35
C PHE A 30 6.79 9.45 -11.45
N THR A 31 6.22 10.46 -12.12
CA THR A 31 6.74 11.83 -12.14
C THR A 31 6.14 12.61 -10.98
N LEU A 32 6.98 13.25 -10.16
CA LEU A 32 6.55 14.08 -9.05
C LEU A 32 6.44 15.55 -9.48
N TRP A 33 5.35 16.18 -9.11
CA TRP A 33 5.05 17.58 -9.40
C TRP A 33 4.74 18.37 -8.15
N ARG A 34 5.07 19.67 -8.19
CA ARG A 34 4.57 20.68 -7.24
C ARG A 34 3.85 21.76 -8.04
N GLY A 35 2.51 21.75 -8.03
CA GLY A 35 1.74 22.51 -9.01
C GLY A 35 2.15 22.11 -10.43
N ASP A 36 2.53 23.07 -11.26
CA ASP A 36 2.97 22.84 -12.65
C ASP A 36 4.50 22.64 -12.78
N ILE A 37 5.23 22.51 -11.68
CA ILE A 37 6.71 22.38 -11.69
C ILE A 37 7.08 20.92 -11.43
N GLU A 38 7.75 20.29 -12.40
CA GLU A 38 8.29 18.95 -12.26
C GLU A 38 9.44 18.96 -11.25
N GLN A 39 9.40 18.03 -10.28
CA GLN A 39 10.42 17.85 -9.26
C GLN A 39 11.36 16.68 -9.58
N GLY A 40 10.93 15.76 -10.44
CA GLY A 40 11.74 14.64 -10.90
C GLY A 40 10.96 13.33 -10.97
N ARG A 41 11.66 12.28 -11.43
CA ARG A 41 11.09 10.94 -11.56
C ARG A 41 11.42 10.11 -10.32
N VAL A 42 10.40 9.61 -9.67
CA VAL A 42 10.49 8.78 -8.47
C VAL A 42 10.41 7.31 -8.85
N ARG A 43 11.34 6.50 -8.35
CA ARG A 43 11.26 5.04 -8.37
C ARG A 43 11.11 4.54 -6.94
N LEU A 44 9.93 4.09 -6.59
CA LEU A 44 9.58 3.62 -5.25
C LEU A 44 9.52 2.08 -5.25
N PRO A 45 10.37 1.36 -4.52
CA PRO A 45 10.35 -0.11 -4.48
C PRO A 45 9.19 -0.67 -3.62
N LEU A 46 8.05 -0.01 -3.69
CA LEU A 46 6.80 -0.40 -3.06
C LEU A 46 5.64 -0.25 -4.06
N ALA A 47 4.67 -1.16 -3.99
CA ALA A 47 3.48 -1.08 -4.82
C ALA A 47 2.32 -0.37 -4.12
N GLY A 48 1.41 0.17 -4.95
CA GLY A 48 0.11 0.66 -4.55
C GLY A 48 0.04 2.16 -4.31
N GLU A 49 -1.14 2.69 -4.58
CA GLU A 49 -1.44 4.13 -4.50
C GLU A 49 -1.15 4.72 -3.12
N HIS A 50 -1.48 4.00 -2.06
CA HIS A 50 -1.25 4.46 -0.69
C HIS A 50 0.25 4.63 -0.37
N ASN A 51 1.14 3.76 -0.89
CA ASN A 51 2.58 3.88 -0.71
C ASN A 51 3.13 5.06 -1.52
N ARG A 52 2.60 5.31 -2.72
CA ARG A 52 2.91 6.49 -3.51
C ARG A 52 2.51 7.77 -2.78
N ALA A 53 1.30 7.84 -2.23
CA ALA A 53 0.85 8.98 -1.42
C ALA A 53 1.72 9.20 -0.19
N ASN A 54 2.10 8.13 0.52
CA ASN A 54 3.03 8.21 1.66
C ASN A 54 4.42 8.70 1.25
N ALA A 55 4.95 8.28 0.09
CA ALA A 55 6.22 8.74 -0.42
C ALA A 55 6.20 10.23 -0.74
N ILE A 56 5.14 10.72 -1.39
CA ILE A 56 4.96 12.16 -1.66
C ILE A 56 4.90 12.93 -0.33
N ALA A 57 4.11 12.48 0.64
CA ALA A 57 4.03 13.11 1.95
C ALA A 57 5.38 13.15 2.68
N ALA A 58 6.18 12.09 2.55
CA ALA A 58 7.52 12.03 3.13
C ALA A 58 8.48 13.04 2.48
N ILE A 59 8.45 13.19 1.15
CA ILE A 59 9.24 14.19 0.42
C ILE A 59 8.85 15.59 0.88
N VAL A 60 7.55 15.89 0.95
CA VAL A 60 7.05 17.20 1.40
C VAL A 60 7.49 17.50 2.83
N ALA A 61 7.41 16.53 3.72
CA ALA A 61 7.85 16.69 5.10
C ALA A 61 9.38 16.90 5.19
N ALA A 62 10.17 16.20 4.37
CA ALA A 62 11.62 16.36 4.30
C ALA A 62 12.02 17.74 3.76
N GLU A 63 11.32 18.25 2.74
CA GLU A 63 11.56 19.61 2.22
C GLU A 63 11.36 20.67 3.31
N HIS A 64 10.39 20.48 4.17
CA HIS A 64 10.10 21.43 5.26
C HIS A 64 11.25 21.59 6.27
N ILE A 65 12.13 20.61 6.34
CA ILE A 65 13.37 20.65 7.16
C ILE A 65 14.63 20.89 6.34
N GLY A 66 14.49 21.27 5.06
CA GLY A 66 15.59 21.69 4.21
C GLY A 66 16.22 20.62 3.33
N ILE A 67 15.64 19.40 3.25
CA ILE A 67 16.07 18.35 2.33
C ILE A 67 15.37 18.58 0.98
N THR A 68 16.14 18.66 -0.09
CA THR A 68 15.58 18.91 -1.42
C THR A 68 14.75 17.72 -1.94
N PRO A 69 13.79 17.97 -2.84
CA PRO A 69 13.05 16.87 -3.51
C PRO A 69 13.98 15.89 -4.23
N ALA A 70 15.07 16.37 -4.85
CA ALA A 70 16.04 15.53 -5.54
C ALA A 70 16.75 14.55 -4.58
N GLU A 71 17.22 15.03 -3.42
CA GLU A 71 17.82 14.18 -2.38
C GLU A 71 16.81 13.15 -1.84
N SER A 72 15.57 13.58 -1.64
CA SER A 72 14.49 12.68 -1.17
C SER A 72 14.16 11.61 -2.21
N ILE A 73 14.14 11.93 -3.50
CA ILE A 73 13.91 11.00 -4.60
C ILE A 73 15.03 9.95 -4.65
N GLU A 74 16.28 10.37 -4.53
CA GLU A 74 17.43 9.46 -4.48
C GLU A 74 17.35 8.51 -3.28
N ALA A 75 17.02 9.04 -2.10
CA ALA A 75 16.85 8.23 -0.88
C ALA A 75 15.72 7.21 -1.01
N LEU A 76 14.60 7.57 -1.64
CA LEU A 76 13.47 6.67 -1.87
C LEU A 76 13.82 5.53 -2.82
N ALA A 77 14.67 5.74 -3.81
CA ALA A 77 15.12 4.67 -4.71
C ALA A 77 15.92 3.57 -3.98
N ALA A 78 16.62 3.93 -2.88
CA ALA A 78 17.36 3.01 -2.02
C ALA A 78 16.51 2.45 -0.84
N PHE A 79 15.25 2.85 -0.73
CA PHE A 79 14.39 2.48 0.39
C PHE A 79 14.01 1.00 0.33
N GLN A 80 14.34 0.25 1.37
CA GLN A 80 14.07 -1.20 1.43
C GLN A 80 12.68 -1.57 1.97
N GLY A 81 11.80 -0.59 2.12
CA GLY A 81 10.47 -0.80 2.67
C GLY A 81 10.44 -0.76 4.20
N VAL A 82 9.26 -0.96 4.74
CA VAL A 82 9.02 -1.06 6.18
C VAL A 82 8.69 -2.52 6.50
N ARG A 83 9.23 -3.02 7.60
CA ARG A 83 8.93 -4.38 8.09
C ARG A 83 7.42 -4.60 8.17
N ARG A 84 6.94 -5.73 7.64
CA ARG A 84 5.52 -6.06 7.56
C ARG A 84 4.67 -5.04 6.77
N ARG A 85 5.25 -4.46 5.71
CA ARG A 85 4.55 -3.63 4.72
C ARG A 85 4.91 -4.14 3.33
N LEU A 86 4.10 -5.07 2.82
CA LEU A 86 4.38 -5.83 1.59
C LEU A 86 5.78 -6.48 1.60
N GLU A 87 6.26 -6.87 2.78
CA GLU A 87 7.58 -7.47 2.97
C GLU A 87 7.63 -8.86 2.36
N VAL A 88 8.51 -9.06 1.38
CA VAL A 88 8.76 -10.39 0.82
C VAL A 88 9.56 -11.21 1.83
N ARG A 89 8.95 -12.26 2.38
CA ARG A 89 9.59 -13.17 3.35
C ARG A 89 10.43 -14.24 2.68
N GLY A 90 10.15 -14.55 1.42
CA GLY A 90 10.88 -15.51 0.61
C GLY A 90 10.05 -16.07 -0.52
N THR A 91 10.73 -16.78 -1.42
CA THR A 91 10.11 -17.51 -2.53
C THR A 91 10.59 -18.95 -2.54
N VAL A 92 9.70 -19.92 -2.45
CA VAL A 92 10.01 -21.35 -2.45
C VAL A 92 9.02 -22.08 -3.37
N GLY A 93 9.53 -22.90 -4.27
CA GLY A 93 8.70 -23.71 -5.17
C GLY A 93 7.75 -22.87 -6.05
N GLY A 94 8.14 -21.65 -6.44
CA GLY A 94 7.30 -20.72 -7.21
C GLY A 94 6.24 -19.99 -6.39
N VAL A 95 6.22 -20.16 -5.06
CA VAL A 95 5.32 -19.45 -4.14
C VAL A 95 6.09 -18.35 -3.44
N THR A 96 5.70 -17.09 -3.65
CA THR A 96 6.23 -15.94 -2.92
C THR A 96 5.35 -15.64 -1.71
N VAL A 97 5.96 -15.61 -0.52
CA VAL A 97 5.29 -15.28 0.74
C VAL A 97 5.53 -13.82 1.06
N ILE A 98 4.43 -13.07 1.24
CA ILE A 98 4.45 -11.63 1.54
C ILE A 98 3.76 -11.39 2.88
N ASP A 99 4.43 -10.66 3.78
CA ASP A 99 3.87 -10.25 5.08
C ASP A 99 3.45 -8.78 5.03
N ASP A 100 2.18 -8.53 5.37
CA ASP A 100 1.64 -7.18 5.47
C ASP A 100 0.87 -6.99 6.77
N PHE A 101 0.93 -5.81 7.34
CA PHE A 101 0.25 -5.46 8.59
C PHE A 101 -1.17 -4.91 8.39
N ALA A 102 -1.73 -4.99 7.20
CA ALA A 102 -3.09 -4.56 6.92
C ALA A 102 -4.08 -5.28 7.86
N HIS A 103 -4.78 -4.52 8.67
CA HIS A 103 -5.72 -5.03 9.70
C HIS A 103 -7.05 -4.26 9.71
N HIS A 104 -7.32 -3.50 8.66
CA HIS A 104 -8.58 -2.79 8.41
C HIS A 104 -9.04 -3.10 6.98
N PRO A 105 -10.35 -3.29 6.70
CA PRO A 105 -10.83 -3.66 5.36
C PRO A 105 -10.29 -2.79 4.23
N THR A 106 -10.25 -1.47 4.40
CA THR A 106 -9.67 -0.55 3.40
C THR A 106 -8.19 -0.85 3.14
N ALA A 107 -7.40 -1.07 4.20
CA ALA A 107 -5.97 -1.39 4.05
C ALA A 107 -5.78 -2.75 3.37
N ILE A 108 -6.59 -3.76 3.71
CA ILE A 108 -6.58 -5.08 3.07
C ILE A 108 -6.86 -4.94 1.57
N ALA A 109 -7.92 -4.21 1.20
CA ALA A 109 -8.30 -4.00 -0.19
C ALA A 109 -7.17 -3.33 -0.99
N THR A 110 -6.57 -2.26 -0.45
CA THR A 110 -5.46 -1.54 -1.12
C THR A 110 -4.19 -2.40 -1.25
N THR A 111 -3.88 -3.22 -0.25
CA THR A 111 -2.76 -4.17 -0.31
C THR A 111 -2.98 -5.21 -1.41
N ILE A 112 -4.16 -5.83 -1.47
CA ILE A 112 -4.52 -6.84 -2.47
C ILE A 112 -4.51 -6.24 -3.88
N ALA A 113 -5.09 -5.06 -4.07
CA ALA A 113 -5.09 -4.36 -5.35
C ALA A 113 -3.66 -4.03 -5.83
N GLY A 114 -2.80 -3.55 -4.93
CA GLY A 114 -1.40 -3.28 -5.24
C GLY A 114 -0.63 -4.53 -5.66
N LEU A 115 -0.85 -5.67 -4.97
CA LEU A 115 -0.25 -6.95 -5.34
C LEU A 115 -0.78 -7.45 -6.70
N ARG A 116 -2.07 -7.31 -6.97
CA ARG A 116 -2.68 -7.68 -8.24
C ARG A 116 -2.08 -6.87 -9.41
N ALA A 117 -1.91 -5.56 -9.23
CA ALA A 117 -1.27 -4.71 -10.23
C ALA A 117 0.17 -5.15 -10.52
N ARG A 118 0.97 -5.47 -9.50
CA ARG A 118 2.35 -6.00 -9.68
C ARG A 118 2.37 -7.35 -10.39
N MET A 119 1.46 -8.26 -10.06
CA MET A 119 1.35 -9.55 -10.75
C MET A 119 1.06 -9.36 -12.23
N GLN A 120 0.15 -8.45 -12.59
CA GLN A 120 -0.19 -8.12 -13.98
C GLN A 120 0.98 -7.45 -14.71
N ALA A 121 1.76 -6.60 -14.04
CA ALA A 121 2.97 -5.97 -14.58
C ALA A 121 4.14 -6.93 -14.83
N GLY A 122 4.00 -8.22 -14.51
CA GLY A 122 4.94 -9.26 -14.90
C GLY A 122 5.69 -9.97 -13.79
N SER A 123 5.47 -9.61 -12.50
CA SER A 123 6.13 -10.33 -11.40
C SER A 123 5.68 -11.80 -11.31
N HIS A 124 4.41 -12.09 -11.62
CA HIS A 124 3.83 -13.45 -11.62
C HIS A 124 2.64 -13.52 -12.59
N PRO A 125 2.84 -13.43 -13.91
CA PRO A 125 1.75 -13.44 -14.89
C PRO A 125 1.02 -14.80 -14.82
N GLY A 126 -0.31 -14.75 -14.63
CA GLY A 126 -1.17 -15.94 -14.48
C GLY A 126 -1.07 -16.64 -13.10
N GLY A 127 -0.31 -16.07 -12.16
CA GLY A 127 -0.27 -16.53 -10.78
C GLY A 127 -1.57 -16.30 -10.02
N ARG A 128 -1.77 -17.06 -8.93
CA ARG A 128 -2.89 -16.87 -8.00
C ARG A 128 -2.43 -16.06 -6.78
N LEU A 129 -3.31 -15.19 -6.29
CA LEU A 129 -3.14 -14.44 -5.05
C LEU A 129 -3.94 -15.12 -3.94
N LEU A 130 -3.24 -15.68 -2.96
CA LEU A 130 -3.82 -16.33 -1.80
C LEU A 130 -3.71 -15.37 -0.61
N ALA A 131 -4.85 -14.97 -0.04
CA ALA A 131 -4.89 -14.14 1.15
C ALA A 131 -5.01 -15.00 2.41
N VAL A 132 -4.09 -14.83 3.35
CA VAL A 132 -4.14 -15.46 4.68
C VAL A 132 -4.37 -14.35 5.70
N LEU A 133 -5.51 -14.34 6.35
CA LEU A 133 -5.96 -13.30 7.27
C LEU A 133 -6.05 -13.83 8.70
N GLU A 134 -5.44 -13.08 9.64
CA GLU A 134 -5.66 -13.26 11.08
C GLU A 134 -6.26 -11.96 11.65
N PRO A 135 -7.54 -11.94 12.03
CA PRO A 135 -8.19 -10.76 12.63
C PRO A 135 -7.72 -10.52 14.08
N ARG A 136 -6.62 -9.77 14.28
CA ARG A 136 -5.99 -9.59 15.60
C ARG A 136 -6.36 -8.28 16.31
N SER A 137 -6.65 -7.21 15.58
CA SER A 137 -7.03 -5.93 16.21
C SER A 137 -8.36 -6.05 16.97
N ASN A 138 -8.56 -5.26 18.00
CA ASN A 138 -9.80 -5.29 18.77
C ASN A 138 -11.04 -5.13 17.88
N THR A 139 -11.02 -4.18 16.96
CA THR A 139 -12.11 -3.92 16.00
C THR A 139 -12.40 -5.12 15.10
N MET A 140 -11.35 -5.85 14.67
CA MET A 140 -11.49 -7.03 13.84
C MET A 140 -11.98 -8.22 14.66
N ARG A 141 -11.46 -8.41 15.88
CA ARG A 141 -11.86 -9.51 16.77
C ARG A 141 -13.32 -9.43 17.17
N THR A 142 -13.83 -8.24 17.51
CA THR A 142 -15.24 -8.00 17.88
C THR A 142 -16.21 -8.07 16.70
N GLY A 143 -15.70 -8.16 15.46
CA GLY A 143 -16.53 -8.26 14.26
C GLY A 143 -17.21 -6.95 13.85
N THR A 144 -16.82 -5.80 14.41
CA THR A 144 -17.37 -4.49 14.05
C THR A 144 -17.31 -4.22 12.54
N LEU A 145 -16.23 -4.69 11.88
CA LEU A 145 -15.99 -4.49 10.45
C LEU A 145 -16.21 -5.76 9.61
N LYS A 146 -16.76 -6.84 10.17
CA LYS A 146 -16.91 -8.13 9.48
C LYS A 146 -17.68 -8.04 8.16
N ALA A 147 -18.69 -7.18 8.08
CA ALA A 147 -19.49 -7.00 6.87
C ALA A 147 -18.72 -6.38 5.70
N GLN A 148 -17.59 -5.72 5.95
CA GLN A 148 -16.74 -5.11 4.93
C GLN A 148 -15.63 -6.05 4.43
N LEU A 149 -15.37 -7.16 5.15
CA LEU A 149 -14.28 -8.07 4.82
C LEU A 149 -14.44 -8.77 3.47
N PRO A 150 -15.61 -9.32 3.08
CA PRO A 150 -15.76 -9.96 1.79
C PRO A 150 -15.37 -9.03 0.64
N GLY A 151 -15.90 -7.81 0.63
CA GLY A 151 -15.55 -6.80 -0.39
C GLY A 151 -14.06 -6.42 -0.40
N SER A 152 -13.39 -6.44 0.76
CA SER A 152 -11.96 -6.14 0.84
C SER A 152 -11.04 -7.25 0.34
N LEU A 153 -11.57 -8.46 0.21
CA LEU A 153 -10.85 -9.66 -0.18
C LEU A 153 -11.21 -10.16 -1.60
N GLN A 154 -12.13 -9.49 -2.27
CA GLN A 154 -12.71 -9.93 -3.56
C GLN A 154 -11.69 -10.15 -4.67
N ASP A 155 -10.57 -9.42 -4.65
CA ASP A 155 -9.51 -9.53 -5.65
C ASP A 155 -8.47 -10.62 -5.32
N ALA A 156 -8.64 -11.37 -4.22
CA ALA A 156 -7.88 -12.59 -3.94
C ALA A 156 -8.54 -13.81 -4.61
N ASP A 157 -7.74 -14.75 -5.11
CA ASP A 157 -8.27 -15.98 -5.73
C ASP A 157 -8.71 -17.01 -4.68
N LEU A 158 -8.10 -16.99 -3.50
CA LEU A 158 -8.46 -17.81 -2.35
C LEU A 158 -8.21 -17.03 -1.06
N VAL A 159 -9.07 -17.25 -0.08
CA VAL A 159 -8.98 -16.63 1.25
C VAL A 159 -8.94 -17.70 2.32
N PHE A 160 -7.98 -17.58 3.22
CA PHE A 160 -7.86 -18.38 4.44
C PHE A 160 -7.97 -17.44 5.64
N CYS A 161 -8.93 -17.68 6.52
CA CYS A 161 -9.11 -16.90 7.74
C CYS A 161 -8.84 -17.75 8.97
N TYR A 162 -7.88 -17.34 9.79
CA TYR A 162 -7.67 -17.91 11.11
C TYR A 162 -8.73 -17.39 12.07
N ALA A 163 -9.64 -18.27 12.49
CA ALA A 163 -10.80 -17.94 13.33
C ALA A 163 -10.53 -18.02 14.84
N GLY A 164 -9.30 -18.30 15.25
CA GLY A 164 -8.95 -18.35 16.67
C GLY A 164 -8.99 -16.98 17.33
N GLY A 165 -9.81 -16.82 18.39
CA GLY A 165 -9.89 -15.61 19.20
C GLY A 165 -10.69 -14.45 18.59
N ILE A 166 -11.62 -14.75 17.68
CA ILE A 166 -12.63 -13.82 17.18
C ILE A 166 -14.01 -14.12 17.77
N ASP A 167 -14.85 -13.11 17.91
CA ASP A 167 -16.18 -13.18 18.53
C ASP A 167 -17.31 -13.33 17.49
N TRP A 168 -17.00 -13.72 16.24
CA TRP A 168 -17.93 -13.84 15.13
C TRP A 168 -17.61 -15.06 14.27
N ASP A 169 -18.61 -15.55 13.54
CA ASP A 169 -18.46 -16.68 12.61
C ASP A 169 -17.82 -16.24 11.29
N ALA A 170 -16.52 -16.57 11.13
CA ALA A 170 -15.76 -16.25 9.93
C ALA A 170 -16.25 -17.01 8.70
N GLN A 171 -16.74 -18.25 8.85
CA GLN A 171 -17.22 -19.04 7.74
C GLN A 171 -18.46 -18.41 7.12
N THR A 172 -19.43 -18.01 7.94
CA THR A 172 -20.63 -17.33 7.46
C THR A 172 -20.36 -15.92 6.92
N ALA A 173 -19.40 -15.20 7.53
CA ALA A 173 -19.12 -13.83 7.13
C ALA A 173 -18.28 -13.69 5.85
N LEU A 174 -17.52 -14.73 5.47
CA LEU A 174 -16.63 -14.74 4.30
C LEU A 174 -17.12 -15.68 3.17
N ALA A 175 -18.27 -16.31 3.33
CA ALA A 175 -18.93 -17.10 2.29
C ALA A 175 -19.61 -16.15 1.29
#